data_9db4f876dceecf1e04fbb1eea173097c
#
_entry.id   9db4f876dceecf1e04fbb1eea173097c
#
_cell.length_a   1.000
_cell.length_b   1.000
_cell.length_c   1.000
_cell.angle_alpha   90.00
_cell.angle_beta   90.00
_cell.angle_gamma   90.00
#
_symmetry.space_group_name_H-M   'P 1'
#
loop_
_entity.id
_entity.type
_entity.pdbx_description
1 polymer ?
#
loop_
_entity_poly.entity_id
_entity_poly.type
_entity_poly.pdbx_seq_one_letter_code
_entity_poly.pdbx_strand_id
1 'polypeptide(L)'
;ATVWIIDRWQKEPGSVMIRTLNRTSASLEQLLDTANAENVDLILTSSPMLLQHLQEHQKLAPFSGAPAVSQHLVPESIRSTSVAVAISGFGLLMNRSALMTRHLPAPADWDELTDPRYQGALLMSSPSRSDTNHLMVESLLQQKGWIKGWETLLTTAGNLVTISSRSFGVADKIKSGLGVAGPVIDNYANLLLNDPHLAFTYFPQSAVSPTYVAVLKNSQHASEARRFIRYLLSPEGQTILADANTGKYPVTPLAPGNPRAAQQAMLMNQPPLNYRLILKRQRLVQRMFDTAISFRLAQLKDAWRALHSAEVRLKRPLPEIRALLTRVPVDPASSEDEAWLAQFDNKSFAEQQMMEWQLWFLNNQRQAITKLEELK
;
A
#
# COMPACT_ATOMS: atom_id res chain seq x y z
N ALA A 1 -7.27 15.93 2.25
CA ALA A 1 -6.34 16.42 3.30
C ALA A 1 -5.56 17.64 2.83
N THR A 2 -4.95 17.57 1.67
CA THR A 2 -4.09 18.64 1.14
C THR A 2 -4.83 19.96 0.99
N VAL A 3 -6.06 19.94 0.48
CA VAL A 3 -6.88 21.15 0.29
C VAL A 3 -7.15 21.87 1.63
N TRP A 4 -7.49 21.13 2.67
CA TRP A 4 -7.73 21.68 4.00
C TRP A 4 -6.51 22.38 4.59
N ILE A 5 -5.37 21.73 4.46
CA ILE A 5 -4.09 22.24 4.97
C ILE A 5 -3.70 23.52 4.24
N ILE A 6 -3.80 23.54 2.92
CA ILE A 6 -3.42 24.69 2.09
C ILE A 6 -4.35 25.87 2.34
N ASP A 7 -5.66 25.65 2.43
CA ASP A 7 -6.61 26.71 2.73
C ASP A 7 -6.30 27.41 4.06
N ARG A 8 -5.96 26.63 5.09
CA ARG A 8 -5.62 27.20 6.40
C ARG A 8 -4.28 27.91 6.38
N TRP A 9 -3.28 27.34 5.68
CA TRP A 9 -1.98 27.99 5.51
C TRP A 9 -2.10 29.34 4.83
N GLN A 10 -2.90 29.44 3.78
CA GLN A 10 -3.04 30.67 2.99
C GLN A 10 -3.72 31.79 3.78
N LYS A 11 -4.42 31.47 4.87
CA LYS A 11 -4.98 32.45 5.81
C LYS A 11 -3.97 32.97 6.83
N GLU A 12 -2.81 32.35 6.94
CA GLU A 12 -1.77 32.80 7.85
C GLU A 12 -1.10 34.05 7.32
N PRO A 13 -0.77 35.07 8.19
CA PRO A 13 -0.09 36.27 7.77
C PRO A 13 1.28 35.96 7.15
N GLY A 14 1.56 36.54 6.00
CA GLY A 14 2.83 36.37 5.31
C GLY A 14 3.01 35.02 4.62
N SER A 15 1.95 34.22 4.50
CA SER A 15 2.00 32.98 3.73
C SER A 15 2.04 33.27 2.23
N VAL A 16 2.70 32.38 1.49
CA VAL A 16 2.71 32.42 0.03
C VAL A 16 1.71 31.40 -0.53
N MET A 17 1.25 31.68 -1.75
CA MET A 17 0.34 30.78 -2.45
C MET A 17 1.03 29.45 -2.76
N ILE A 18 0.33 28.34 -2.52
CA ILE A 18 0.79 26.99 -2.83
C ILE A 18 0.01 26.47 -4.03
N ARG A 19 0.73 26.01 -5.04
CA ARG A 19 0.17 25.28 -6.20
C ARG A 19 0.46 23.79 -6.01
N THR A 20 -0.54 22.98 -6.28
CA THR A 20 -0.40 21.51 -6.14
C THR A 20 -0.38 20.83 -7.51
N LEU A 21 0.42 19.76 -7.57
CA LEU A 21 0.51 18.88 -8.73
C LEU A 21 0.43 17.45 -8.22
N ASN A 22 -0.67 16.77 -8.51
CA ASN A 22 -0.87 15.38 -8.10
C ASN A 22 -0.37 14.43 -9.18
N ARG A 23 0.57 13.56 -8.80
CA ARG A 23 1.13 12.54 -9.69
C ARG A 23 1.41 11.25 -8.94
N THR A 24 1.54 10.14 -9.67
CA THR A 24 2.06 8.89 -9.14
C THR A 24 3.56 9.02 -8.80
N SER A 25 4.08 8.16 -7.94
CA SER A 25 5.51 8.17 -7.60
C SER A 25 6.40 8.01 -8.83
N ALA A 26 6.04 7.11 -9.76
CA ALA A 26 6.81 6.93 -10.99
C ALA A 26 6.80 8.19 -11.86
N SER A 27 5.66 8.86 -11.98
CA SER A 27 5.54 10.12 -12.72
C SER A 27 6.32 11.25 -12.05
N LEU A 28 6.35 11.31 -10.71
CA LEU A 28 7.14 12.28 -9.97
C LEU A 28 8.64 12.06 -10.15
N GLU A 29 9.11 10.82 -10.14
CA GLU A 29 10.51 10.50 -10.43
C GLU A 29 10.91 11.03 -11.80
N GLN A 30 10.11 10.77 -12.83
CA GLN A 30 10.38 11.26 -14.18
C GLN A 30 10.40 12.79 -14.24
N LEU A 31 9.44 13.47 -13.62
CA LEU A 31 9.38 14.92 -13.58
C LEU A 31 10.61 15.51 -12.90
N LEU A 32 11.02 14.95 -11.78
CA LEU A 32 12.14 15.46 -10.97
C LEU A 32 13.50 15.15 -11.56
N ASP A 33 13.58 14.21 -12.49
CA ASP A 33 14.78 13.90 -13.27
C ASP A 33 14.97 14.82 -14.49
N THR A 34 13.98 15.69 -14.78
CA THR A 34 14.02 16.63 -15.90
C THR A 34 14.38 18.04 -15.47
N ALA A 35 14.65 18.92 -16.44
CA ALA A 35 14.91 20.35 -16.18
C ALA A 35 13.72 21.08 -15.55
N ASN A 36 12.49 20.56 -15.71
CA ASN A 36 11.28 21.14 -15.10
C ASN A 36 11.21 20.94 -13.58
N ALA A 37 12.11 20.16 -13.01
CA ALA A 37 12.21 19.97 -11.55
C ALA A 37 12.49 21.28 -10.79
N GLU A 38 13.02 22.28 -11.44
CA GLU A 38 13.29 23.59 -10.85
C GLU A 38 12.05 24.31 -10.33
N ASN A 39 10.87 23.93 -10.83
CA ASN A 39 9.60 24.53 -10.42
C ASN A 39 8.93 23.84 -9.24
N VAL A 40 9.54 22.80 -8.71
CA VAL A 40 9.00 22.06 -7.56
C VAL A 40 9.77 22.41 -6.30
N ASP A 41 9.09 22.89 -5.28
CA ASP A 41 9.71 23.36 -4.05
C ASP A 41 9.68 22.31 -2.94
N LEU A 42 8.57 21.58 -2.82
CA LEU A 42 8.49 20.49 -1.86
C LEU A 42 7.62 19.35 -2.38
N ILE A 43 7.83 18.20 -1.77
CA ILE A 43 7.09 16.99 -2.08
C ILE A 43 6.36 16.52 -0.82
N LEU A 44 5.11 16.11 -1.00
CA LEU A 44 4.29 15.49 0.02
C LEU A 44 3.89 14.11 -0.50
N THR A 45 4.28 13.07 0.23
CA THR A 45 4.10 11.68 -0.21
C THR A 45 3.99 10.72 0.96
N SER A 46 3.31 9.61 0.76
CA SER A 46 3.34 8.46 1.68
C SER A 46 4.32 7.38 1.26
N SER A 47 5.15 7.65 0.25
CA SER A 47 6.13 6.69 -0.29
C SER A 47 7.54 6.96 0.24
N PRO A 48 8.04 6.14 1.19
CA PRO A 48 9.44 6.22 1.57
C PRO A 48 10.38 5.80 0.45
N MET A 49 9.91 4.96 -0.50
CA MET A 49 10.69 4.53 -1.65
C MET A 49 11.01 5.70 -2.58
N LEU A 50 10.03 6.56 -2.84
CA LEU A 50 10.24 7.76 -3.65
C LEU A 50 11.26 8.69 -2.99
N LEU A 51 11.13 8.91 -1.68
CA LEU A 51 12.06 9.78 -0.94
C LEU A 51 13.47 9.20 -0.91
N GLN A 52 13.62 7.89 -0.76
CA GLN A 52 14.91 7.22 -0.83
C GLN A 52 15.56 7.42 -2.20
N HIS A 53 14.80 7.23 -3.27
CA HIS A 53 15.29 7.46 -4.64
C HIS A 53 15.77 8.91 -4.82
N LEU A 54 14.95 9.87 -4.39
CA LEU A 54 15.29 11.30 -4.51
C LEU A 54 16.52 11.66 -3.68
N GLN A 55 16.67 11.09 -2.49
CA GLN A 55 17.83 11.34 -1.64
C GLN A 55 19.12 10.75 -2.24
N GLU A 56 19.05 9.54 -2.78
CA GLU A 56 20.19 8.90 -3.44
C GLU A 56 20.68 9.69 -4.67
N HIS A 57 19.76 10.37 -5.35
CA HIS A 57 20.07 11.25 -6.49
C HIS A 57 20.33 12.70 -6.06
N GLN A 58 20.49 12.95 -4.77
CA GLN A 58 20.81 14.28 -4.21
C GLN A 58 19.77 15.36 -4.59
N LYS A 59 18.51 14.99 -4.62
CA LYS A 59 17.41 15.90 -4.97
C LYS A 59 16.74 16.55 -3.78
N LEU A 60 17.04 16.14 -2.56
CA LEU A 60 16.42 16.63 -1.34
C LEU A 60 17.35 17.49 -0.51
N ALA A 61 16.79 18.56 0.05
CA ALA A 61 17.52 19.44 0.97
C ALA A 61 17.41 18.93 2.41
N PRO A 62 18.44 19.17 3.25
CA PRO A 62 18.35 18.82 4.68
C PRO A 62 17.23 19.57 5.38
N PHE A 63 16.61 18.90 6.35
CA PHE A 63 15.64 19.52 7.25
C PHE A 63 15.99 19.15 8.69
N SER A 64 16.02 20.14 9.58
CA SER A 64 16.31 19.95 10.99
C SER A 64 15.20 20.53 11.87
N GLY A 65 15.14 20.08 13.14
CA GLY A 65 14.20 20.60 14.12
C GLY A 65 12.83 19.91 14.11
N ALA A 66 12.71 18.75 13.48
CA ALA A 66 11.48 17.97 13.56
C ALA A 66 11.31 17.41 15.00
N PRO A 67 10.05 17.35 15.52
CA PRO A 67 9.80 16.73 16.82
C PRO A 67 10.21 15.26 16.84
N ALA A 68 10.57 14.74 18.01
CA ALA A 68 11.00 13.35 18.17
C ALA A 68 9.96 12.36 17.66
N VAL A 69 8.67 12.61 17.89
CA VAL A 69 7.59 11.75 17.42
C VAL A 69 7.58 11.65 15.89
N SER A 70 7.83 12.76 15.19
CA SER A 70 7.96 12.77 13.73
C SER A 70 9.20 11.98 13.28
N GLN A 71 10.34 12.20 13.92
CA GLN A 71 11.59 11.53 13.56
C GLN A 71 11.50 10.01 13.69
N HIS A 72 10.82 9.49 14.70
CA HIS A 72 10.64 8.04 14.90
C HIS A 72 9.81 7.39 13.79
N LEU A 73 8.95 8.15 13.14
CA LEU A 73 8.10 7.65 12.05
C LEU A 73 8.82 7.65 10.69
N VAL A 74 9.97 8.29 10.60
CA VAL A 74 10.72 8.38 9.34
C VAL A 74 11.77 7.29 9.29
N PRO A 75 11.88 6.53 8.17
CA PRO A 75 12.98 5.58 7.99
C PRO A 75 14.33 6.25 8.18
N GLU A 76 15.25 5.56 8.85
CA GLU A 76 16.55 6.10 9.22
C GLU A 76 17.31 6.68 8.03
N SER A 77 17.25 6.00 6.89
CA SER A 77 17.99 6.38 5.67
C SER A 77 17.58 7.73 5.08
N ILE A 78 16.37 8.21 5.36
CA ILE A 78 15.85 9.48 4.82
C ILE A 78 15.54 10.51 5.91
N ARG A 79 15.92 10.22 7.14
CA ARG A 79 15.58 11.07 8.30
C ARG A 79 16.22 12.46 8.26
N SER A 80 17.35 12.61 7.56
CA SER A 80 18.04 13.91 7.44
C SER A 80 17.29 14.90 6.53
N THR A 81 16.42 14.44 5.66
CA THR A 81 15.72 15.27 4.66
C THR A 81 14.22 15.29 4.81
N SER A 82 13.64 14.24 5.38
CA SER A 82 12.21 14.00 5.36
C SER A 82 11.62 14.05 6.75
N VAL A 83 10.40 14.57 6.87
CA VAL A 83 9.67 14.63 8.13
C VAL A 83 8.28 13.99 7.95
N ALA A 84 7.77 13.37 9.01
CA ALA A 84 6.42 12.84 9.05
C ALA A 84 5.49 13.88 9.69
N VAL A 85 4.41 14.21 9.01
CA VAL A 85 3.44 15.24 9.47
C VAL A 85 2.09 14.66 9.84
N ALA A 86 1.76 13.48 9.31
CA ALA A 86 0.49 12.79 9.54
C ALA A 86 0.70 11.30 9.47
N ILE A 87 -0.28 10.52 9.92
CA ILE A 87 -0.26 9.06 9.83
C ILE A 87 -1.58 8.53 9.29
N SER A 88 -1.49 7.37 8.70
CA SER A 88 -2.59 6.55 8.20
C SER A 88 -2.33 5.08 8.54
N GLY A 89 -3.32 4.24 8.33
CA GLY A 89 -3.20 2.80 8.52
C GLY A 89 -3.94 2.02 7.45
N PHE A 90 -3.77 0.71 7.46
CA PHE A 90 -4.35 -0.18 6.47
C PHE A 90 -5.48 -1.01 7.07
N GLY A 91 -6.47 -1.29 6.25
CA GLY A 91 -7.59 -2.12 6.65
C GLY A 91 -8.49 -2.48 5.49
N LEU A 92 -9.70 -2.91 5.82
CA LEU A 92 -10.69 -3.37 4.85
C LEU A 92 -11.84 -2.38 4.77
N LEU A 93 -12.05 -1.85 3.56
CA LEU A 93 -13.28 -1.13 3.23
C LEU A 93 -14.30 -2.15 2.74
N MET A 94 -15.55 -2.04 3.19
CA MET A 94 -16.62 -2.98 2.92
C MET A 94 -17.88 -2.26 2.49
N ASN A 95 -18.62 -2.87 1.58
CA ASN A 95 -19.96 -2.45 1.21
C ASN A 95 -20.96 -3.37 1.93
N ARG A 96 -21.62 -2.86 2.97
CA ARG A 96 -22.54 -3.65 3.80
C ARG A 96 -23.73 -4.21 3.00
N SER A 97 -24.27 -3.40 2.09
CA SER A 97 -25.40 -3.83 1.25
C SER A 97 -25.01 -4.94 0.31
N ALA A 98 -23.83 -4.86 -0.29
CA ALA A 98 -23.31 -5.91 -1.18
C ALA A 98 -23.03 -7.20 -0.40
N LEU A 99 -22.49 -7.11 0.81
CA LEU A 99 -22.29 -8.27 1.69
C LEU A 99 -23.62 -8.95 2.02
N MET A 100 -24.63 -8.16 2.39
CA MET A 100 -25.97 -8.69 2.69
C MET A 100 -26.61 -9.37 1.48
N THR A 101 -26.56 -8.72 0.32
CA THR A 101 -27.15 -9.26 -0.92
C THR A 101 -26.52 -10.59 -1.31
N ARG A 102 -25.21 -10.75 -1.09
CA ARG A 102 -24.48 -11.98 -1.41
C ARG A 102 -24.43 -12.98 -0.25
N HIS A 103 -25.05 -12.68 0.88
CA HIS A 103 -25.03 -13.50 2.10
C HIS A 103 -23.61 -13.82 2.57
N LEU A 104 -22.74 -12.80 2.57
CA LEU A 104 -21.34 -12.93 2.97
C LEU A 104 -21.12 -12.28 4.32
N PRO A 105 -20.29 -12.88 5.19
CA PRO A 105 -19.88 -12.25 6.44
C PRO A 105 -18.91 -11.09 6.16
N ALA A 106 -18.86 -10.13 7.09
CA ALA A 106 -17.88 -9.04 7.02
C ALA A 106 -16.50 -9.59 7.35
N PRO A 107 -15.49 -9.43 6.47
CA PRO A 107 -14.15 -9.89 6.78
C PRO A 107 -13.45 -8.89 7.71
N ALA A 108 -12.56 -9.39 8.57
CA ALA A 108 -11.82 -8.58 9.54
C ALA A 108 -10.30 -8.59 9.31
N ASP A 109 -9.77 -9.58 8.60
CA ASP A 109 -8.33 -9.73 8.37
C ASP A 109 -8.05 -10.46 7.06
N TRP A 110 -6.77 -10.50 6.69
CA TRP A 110 -6.29 -11.17 5.49
C TRP A 110 -6.72 -12.63 5.39
N ASP A 111 -6.65 -13.37 6.48
CA ASP A 111 -6.98 -14.80 6.48
C ASP A 111 -8.43 -15.06 6.05
N GLU A 112 -9.33 -14.17 6.42
CA GLU A 112 -10.75 -14.28 6.03
C GLU A 112 -10.95 -13.98 4.54
N LEU A 113 -10.09 -13.19 3.91
CA LEU A 113 -10.16 -12.90 2.48
C LEU A 113 -9.83 -14.12 1.62
N THR A 114 -9.24 -15.13 2.19
CA THR A 114 -8.93 -16.40 1.49
C THR A 114 -10.13 -17.34 1.38
N ASP A 115 -11.23 -17.06 2.06
CA ASP A 115 -12.43 -17.90 2.06
C ASP A 115 -13.03 -17.97 0.65
N PRO A 116 -13.28 -19.18 0.12
CA PRO A 116 -13.86 -19.36 -1.22
C PRO A 116 -15.21 -18.67 -1.42
N ARG A 117 -15.95 -18.38 -0.34
CA ARG A 117 -17.22 -17.66 -0.44
C ARG A 117 -17.08 -16.27 -1.04
N TYR A 118 -15.90 -15.65 -0.93
CA TYR A 118 -15.62 -14.34 -1.51
C TYR A 118 -15.24 -14.38 -2.99
N GLN A 119 -15.33 -15.51 -3.64
CA GLN A 119 -14.99 -15.67 -5.06
C GLN A 119 -15.73 -14.63 -5.92
N GLY A 120 -14.97 -13.86 -6.70
CA GLY A 120 -15.51 -12.79 -7.54
C GLY A 120 -16.08 -11.60 -6.75
N ALA A 121 -15.64 -11.41 -5.50
CA ALA A 121 -16.22 -10.43 -4.59
C ALA A 121 -15.22 -9.41 -4.04
N LEU A 122 -13.91 -9.64 -4.19
CA LEU A 122 -12.88 -8.79 -3.59
C LEU A 122 -12.19 -7.91 -4.62
N LEU A 123 -11.63 -6.82 -4.14
CA LEU A 123 -10.89 -5.85 -4.95
C LEU A 123 -9.55 -5.53 -4.29
N MET A 124 -8.54 -5.30 -5.12
CA MET A 124 -7.21 -4.92 -4.67
C MET A 124 -6.50 -4.14 -5.77
N SER A 125 -5.47 -3.38 -5.41
CA SER A 125 -4.54 -2.77 -6.35
C SER A 125 -3.18 -3.47 -6.28
N SER A 126 -2.30 -3.17 -7.24
CA SER A 126 -0.97 -3.77 -7.35
C SER A 126 0.10 -2.90 -6.66
N PRO A 127 1.13 -3.51 -6.04
CA PRO A 127 2.30 -2.77 -5.55
C PRO A 127 3.01 -1.93 -6.60
N SER A 128 3.02 -2.36 -7.86
CA SER A 128 3.66 -1.61 -8.95
C SER A 128 2.90 -0.34 -9.34
N ARG A 129 1.61 -0.30 -9.05
CA ARG A 129 0.71 0.82 -9.41
C ARG A 129 0.43 1.77 -8.26
N SER A 130 0.68 1.34 -7.03
CA SER A 130 0.38 2.10 -5.82
C SER A 130 1.40 1.77 -4.73
N ASP A 131 2.14 2.80 -4.29
CA ASP A 131 3.13 2.63 -3.23
C ASP A 131 2.48 2.30 -1.88
N THR A 132 1.26 2.77 -1.63
CA THR A 132 0.52 2.37 -0.43
C THR A 132 0.17 0.89 -0.45
N ASN A 133 -0.20 0.34 -1.60
CA ASN A 133 -0.39 -1.10 -1.75
C ASN A 133 0.92 -1.87 -1.59
N HIS A 134 2.03 -1.31 -2.05
CA HIS A 134 3.35 -1.91 -1.84
C HIS A 134 3.65 -2.06 -0.34
N LEU A 135 3.45 -0.99 0.43
CA LEU A 135 3.65 -1.03 1.88
C LEU A 135 2.70 -2.01 2.57
N MET A 136 1.46 -2.09 2.12
CA MET A 136 0.48 -3.02 2.66
C MET A 136 0.85 -4.48 2.38
N VAL A 137 1.30 -4.79 1.18
CA VAL A 137 1.80 -6.13 0.82
C VAL A 137 3.04 -6.47 1.64
N GLU A 138 3.98 -5.53 1.78
CA GLU A 138 5.16 -5.75 2.61
C GLU A 138 4.80 -5.97 4.08
N SER A 139 3.83 -5.24 4.60
CA SER A 139 3.34 -5.47 5.95
C SER A 139 2.86 -6.90 6.15
N LEU A 140 2.13 -7.43 5.18
CA LEU A 140 1.69 -8.83 5.20
C LEU A 140 2.85 -9.81 5.11
N LEU A 141 3.79 -9.58 4.19
CA LEU A 141 4.97 -10.44 4.01
C LEU A 141 5.87 -10.44 5.25
N GLN A 142 6.04 -9.30 5.90
CA GLN A 142 6.85 -9.21 7.11
C GLN A 142 6.15 -9.85 8.31
N GLN A 143 4.85 -9.73 8.40
CA GLN A 143 4.06 -10.32 9.48
C GLN A 143 3.99 -11.83 9.37
N LYS A 144 3.69 -12.37 8.20
CA LYS A 144 3.49 -13.82 7.99
C LYS A 144 4.75 -14.55 7.52
N GLY A 145 5.75 -13.83 7.06
CA GLY A 145 6.92 -14.39 6.38
C GLY A 145 6.67 -14.54 4.88
N TRP A 146 7.76 -14.74 4.15
CA TRP A 146 7.75 -14.78 2.68
C TRP A 146 6.83 -15.87 2.12
N ILE A 147 6.93 -17.09 2.63
CA ILE A 147 6.14 -18.23 2.12
C ILE A 147 4.65 -18.04 2.42
N LYS A 148 4.29 -17.84 3.69
CA LYS A 148 2.88 -17.70 4.10
C LYS A 148 2.24 -16.42 3.59
N GLY A 149 3.02 -15.35 3.47
CA GLY A 149 2.52 -14.10 2.92
C GLY A 149 2.10 -14.24 1.46
N TRP A 150 2.92 -14.86 0.62
CA TRP A 150 2.56 -15.12 -0.77
C TRP A 150 1.42 -16.13 -0.89
N GLU A 151 1.40 -17.14 -0.04
CA GLU A 151 0.28 -18.08 0.03
C GLU A 151 -1.04 -17.34 0.29
N THR A 152 -1.07 -16.43 1.24
CA THR A 152 -2.24 -15.60 1.53
C THR A 152 -2.61 -14.71 0.36
N LEU A 153 -1.65 -14.04 -0.27
CA LEU A 153 -1.89 -13.15 -1.41
C LEU A 153 -2.45 -13.91 -2.61
N LEU A 154 -1.85 -15.05 -2.94
CA LEU A 154 -2.28 -15.85 -4.09
C LEU A 154 -3.64 -16.49 -3.87
N THR A 155 -3.95 -16.90 -2.65
CA THR A 155 -5.28 -17.42 -2.31
C THR A 155 -6.33 -16.32 -2.37
N THR A 156 -6.05 -15.16 -1.80
CA THR A 156 -6.92 -13.98 -1.90
C THR A 156 -7.15 -13.56 -3.35
N ALA A 157 -6.11 -13.65 -4.18
CA ALA A 157 -6.19 -13.28 -5.59
C ALA A 157 -7.22 -14.12 -6.36
N GLY A 158 -7.43 -15.37 -5.96
CA GLY A 158 -8.49 -16.22 -6.52
C GLY A 158 -9.90 -15.65 -6.33
N ASN A 159 -10.09 -14.78 -5.37
CA ASN A 159 -11.38 -14.18 -5.03
C ASN A 159 -11.55 -12.76 -5.62
N LEU A 160 -10.56 -12.22 -6.30
CA LEU A 160 -10.62 -10.87 -6.83
C LEU A 160 -11.56 -10.74 -8.03
N VAL A 161 -12.27 -9.64 -8.10
CA VAL A 161 -12.98 -9.22 -9.31
C VAL A 161 -11.94 -8.78 -10.35
N THR A 162 -11.06 -7.87 -9.94
CA THR A 162 -10.04 -7.28 -10.80
C THR A 162 -8.94 -6.65 -9.95
N ILE A 163 -7.83 -6.27 -10.60
CA ILE A 163 -6.79 -5.42 -10.02
C ILE A 163 -7.03 -3.98 -10.49
N SER A 164 -7.30 -3.10 -9.55
CA SER A 164 -7.49 -1.68 -9.83
C SER A 164 -6.15 -0.99 -10.04
N SER A 165 -6.16 0.10 -10.81
CA SER A 165 -4.93 0.84 -11.12
C SER A 165 -4.34 1.57 -9.91
N ARG A 166 -5.18 1.99 -8.94
CA ARG A 166 -4.76 2.72 -7.74
C ARG A 166 -5.67 2.40 -6.56
N SER A 167 -5.23 2.76 -5.34
CA SER A 167 -5.98 2.53 -4.10
C SER A 167 -7.36 3.20 -4.10
N PHE A 168 -7.47 4.44 -4.59
CA PHE A 168 -8.77 5.10 -4.64
C PHE A 168 -9.74 4.39 -5.60
N GLY A 169 -9.23 3.76 -6.65
CA GLY A 169 -10.04 2.94 -7.55
C GLY A 169 -10.65 1.73 -6.87
N VAL A 170 -9.93 1.13 -5.92
CA VAL A 170 -10.47 0.06 -5.06
C VAL A 170 -11.65 0.60 -4.25
N ALA A 171 -11.46 1.73 -3.59
CA ALA A 171 -12.51 2.37 -2.77
C ALA A 171 -13.76 2.70 -3.60
N ASP A 172 -13.58 3.28 -4.79
CA ASP A 172 -14.69 3.62 -5.67
C ASP A 172 -15.50 2.40 -6.12
N LYS A 173 -14.81 1.31 -6.47
CA LYS A 173 -15.45 0.07 -6.90
C LYS A 173 -16.21 -0.63 -5.77
N ILE A 174 -15.70 -0.54 -4.55
CA ILE A 174 -16.42 -1.04 -3.36
C ILE A 174 -17.66 -0.18 -3.11
N LYS A 175 -17.54 1.13 -3.20
CA LYS A 175 -18.66 2.05 -3.05
C LYS A 175 -19.77 1.76 -4.06
N SER A 176 -19.43 1.46 -5.30
CA SER A 176 -20.39 1.13 -6.36
C SER A 176 -20.98 -0.28 -6.25
N GLY A 177 -20.43 -1.13 -5.37
CA GLY A 177 -20.89 -2.52 -5.20
C GLY A 177 -20.33 -3.51 -6.21
N LEU A 178 -19.34 -3.13 -7.01
CA LEU A 178 -18.67 -4.06 -7.94
C LEU A 178 -17.98 -5.19 -7.18
N GLY A 179 -17.46 -4.91 -6.00
CA GLY A 179 -16.98 -5.89 -5.03
C GLY A 179 -17.52 -5.57 -3.66
N VAL A 180 -17.41 -6.53 -2.74
CA VAL A 180 -17.95 -6.38 -1.38
C VAL A 180 -16.93 -5.81 -0.41
N ALA A 181 -15.63 -6.02 -0.65
CA ALA A 181 -14.56 -5.60 0.25
C ALA A 181 -13.22 -5.57 -0.48
N GLY A 182 -12.29 -4.83 0.10
CA GLY A 182 -10.90 -4.79 -0.36
C GLY A 182 -10.00 -4.05 0.59
N PRO A 183 -8.70 -4.39 0.59
CA PRO A 183 -7.72 -3.71 1.41
C PRO A 183 -7.40 -2.33 0.84
N VAL A 184 -7.45 -1.31 1.70
CA VAL A 184 -7.16 0.08 1.35
C VAL A 184 -6.45 0.78 2.50
N ILE A 185 -5.82 1.91 2.20
CA ILE A 185 -5.38 2.85 3.21
C ILE A 185 -6.60 3.63 3.74
N ASP A 186 -6.60 3.93 5.03
CA ASP A 186 -7.75 4.49 5.74
C ASP A 186 -8.20 5.88 5.29
N ASN A 187 -7.28 6.70 4.78
CA ASN A 187 -7.63 8.06 4.42
C ASN A 187 -8.69 8.13 3.30
N TYR A 188 -8.72 7.18 2.38
CA TYR A 188 -9.80 7.08 1.39
C TYR A 188 -11.10 6.59 2.02
N ALA A 189 -11.02 5.58 2.88
CA ALA A 189 -12.17 5.03 3.58
C ALA A 189 -12.80 6.07 4.52
N ASN A 190 -11.99 6.77 5.30
CA ASN A 190 -12.48 7.76 6.27
C ASN A 190 -13.32 8.86 5.62
N LEU A 191 -13.01 9.24 4.38
CA LEU A 191 -13.78 10.23 3.64
C LEU A 191 -15.12 9.70 3.10
N LEU A 192 -15.30 8.38 3.08
CA LEU A 192 -16.49 7.72 2.56
C LEU A 192 -17.44 7.20 3.65
N LEU A 193 -17.04 7.24 4.93
CA LEU A 193 -17.79 6.59 6.01
C LEU A 193 -19.09 7.32 6.41
N ASN A 194 -19.36 8.51 5.88
CA ASN A 194 -20.66 9.13 5.97
C ASN A 194 -21.73 8.43 5.12
N ASP A 195 -21.34 7.58 4.17
CA ASP A 195 -22.24 6.69 3.45
C ASP A 195 -22.60 5.49 4.37
N PRO A 196 -23.88 5.29 4.71
CA PRO A 196 -24.28 4.23 5.65
C PRO A 196 -24.07 2.82 5.12
N HIS A 197 -23.88 2.67 3.79
CA HIS A 197 -23.61 1.38 3.16
C HIS A 197 -22.15 0.93 3.30
N LEU A 198 -21.26 1.81 3.73
CA LEU A 198 -19.83 1.54 3.82
C LEU A 198 -19.39 1.37 5.27
N ALA A 199 -18.44 0.49 5.47
CA ALA A 199 -17.76 0.28 6.75
C ALA A 199 -16.29 0.06 6.52
N PHE A 200 -15.46 0.38 7.51
CA PHE A 200 -14.03 0.17 7.48
C PHE A 200 -13.58 -0.44 8.80
N THR A 201 -12.66 -1.41 8.71
CA THR A 201 -11.99 -1.96 9.88
C THR A 201 -10.49 -2.02 9.61
N TYR A 202 -9.68 -1.61 10.60
CA TYR A 202 -8.24 -1.77 10.50
C TYR A 202 -7.85 -3.24 10.59
N PHE A 203 -6.79 -3.63 9.88
CA PHE A 203 -6.18 -4.93 10.12
C PHE A 203 -5.69 -4.99 11.59
N PRO A 204 -5.92 -6.13 12.28
CA PRO A 204 -5.50 -6.26 13.69
C PRO A 204 -4.00 -6.06 13.89
N GLN A 205 -3.21 -6.55 12.94
CA GLN A 205 -1.76 -6.36 12.89
C GLN A 205 -1.38 -5.86 11.50
N SER A 206 -0.74 -4.72 11.45
CA SER A 206 -0.36 -4.10 10.19
C SER A 206 0.79 -3.13 10.46
N ALA A 207 0.81 -2.01 9.77
CA ALA A 207 1.82 -0.98 9.91
C ALA A 207 1.17 0.39 9.95
N VAL A 208 1.86 1.36 10.55
CA VAL A 208 1.53 2.76 10.38
C VAL A 208 2.15 3.26 9.08
N SER A 209 1.40 4.05 8.33
CA SER A 209 1.85 4.68 7.08
C SER A 209 1.93 6.19 7.27
N PRO A 210 3.13 6.75 7.45
CA PRO A 210 3.27 8.19 7.58
C PRO A 210 3.05 8.92 6.26
N THR A 211 2.60 10.17 6.36
CA THR A 211 2.70 11.15 5.28
C THR A 211 3.97 11.96 5.51
N TYR A 212 4.86 11.94 4.53
CA TYR A 212 6.15 12.59 4.58
C TYR A 212 6.14 13.90 3.79
N VAL A 213 6.98 14.84 4.22
CA VAL A 213 7.26 16.08 3.48
C VAL A 213 8.77 16.28 3.39
N ALA A 214 9.25 16.73 2.25
CA ALA A 214 10.65 17.05 2.03
C ALA A 214 10.79 18.25 1.10
N VAL A 215 11.86 19.01 1.26
CA VAL A 215 12.18 20.18 0.41
C VAL A 215 13.11 19.74 -0.71
N LEU A 216 12.83 20.17 -1.95
CA LEU A 216 13.71 19.90 -3.09
C LEU A 216 15.00 20.75 -2.96
N LYS A 217 16.15 20.12 -3.22
CA LYS A 217 17.46 20.75 -3.07
C LYS A 217 17.62 22.04 -3.90
N ASN A 218 17.08 22.04 -5.10
CA ASN A 218 17.20 23.15 -6.03
C ASN A 218 16.03 24.14 -5.98
N SER A 219 15.21 24.05 -4.93
CA SER A 219 14.11 24.99 -4.74
C SER A 219 14.62 26.42 -4.59
N GLN A 220 14.01 27.33 -5.32
CA GLN A 220 14.26 28.78 -5.19
C GLN A 220 13.43 29.38 -4.04
N HIS A 221 12.55 28.60 -3.43
CA HIS A 221 11.66 28.99 -2.34
C HIS A 221 11.86 28.10 -1.10
N ALA A 222 13.09 27.62 -0.87
CA ALA A 222 13.39 26.66 0.19
C ALA A 222 13.02 27.19 1.59
N SER A 223 13.22 28.49 1.83
CA SER A 223 12.86 29.13 3.10
C SER A 223 11.36 29.07 3.36
N GLU A 224 10.56 29.38 2.34
CA GLU A 224 9.10 29.32 2.42
C GLU A 224 8.60 27.88 2.55
N ALA A 225 9.23 26.95 1.86
CA ALA A 225 8.92 25.52 1.95
C ALA A 225 9.17 25.00 3.38
N ARG A 226 10.30 25.37 3.98
CA ARG A 226 10.61 25.01 5.37
C ARG A 226 9.62 25.64 6.35
N ARG A 227 9.21 26.86 6.12
CA ARG A 227 8.21 27.54 6.92
C ARG A 227 6.87 26.81 6.90
N PHE A 228 6.45 26.33 5.73
CA PHE A 228 5.24 25.53 5.58
C PHE A 228 5.33 24.20 6.35
N ILE A 229 6.48 23.51 6.26
CA ILE A 229 6.69 22.27 7.00
C ILE A 229 6.60 22.52 8.52
N ARG A 230 7.25 23.59 9.02
CA ARG A 230 7.18 23.94 10.44
C ARG A 230 5.76 24.27 10.88
N TYR A 231 4.99 24.90 10.00
CA TYR A 231 3.57 25.15 10.25
C TYR A 231 2.79 23.83 10.39
N LEU A 232 3.01 22.87 9.49
CA LEU A 232 2.37 21.55 9.57
C LEU A 232 2.69 20.83 10.88
N LEU A 233 3.92 20.98 11.37
CA LEU A 233 4.38 20.37 12.63
C LEU A 233 4.01 21.17 13.87
N SER A 234 3.54 22.40 13.71
CA SER A 234 3.13 23.27 14.82
C SER A 234 1.85 22.76 15.48
N PRO A 235 1.53 23.22 16.71
CA PRO A 235 0.24 22.90 17.33
C PRO A 235 -0.96 23.26 16.46
N GLU A 236 -0.91 24.39 15.74
CA GLU A 236 -1.97 24.78 14.82
C GLU A 236 -2.12 23.83 13.64
N GLY A 237 -1.02 23.49 12.97
CA GLY A 237 -1.03 22.55 11.86
C GLY A 237 -1.47 21.16 12.27
N GLN A 238 -1.03 20.68 13.41
CA GLN A 238 -1.43 19.39 13.94
C GLN A 238 -2.91 19.38 14.34
N THR A 239 -3.45 20.51 14.82
CA THR A 239 -4.87 20.65 15.10
C THR A 239 -5.72 20.55 13.83
N ILE A 240 -5.26 21.13 12.72
CA ILE A 240 -5.92 20.99 11.42
C ILE A 240 -5.96 19.51 11.00
N LEU A 241 -4.84 18.81 11.15
CA LEU A 241 -4.73 17.39 10.82
C LEU A 241 -5.56 16.50 11.76
N ALA A 242 -5.93 17.02 12.95
CA ALA A 242 -6.84 16.32 13.86
C ALA A 242 -8.29 16.31 13.36
N ASP A 243 -8.65 17.18 12.41
CA ASP A 243 -9.99 17.22 11.83
C ASP A 243 -10.23 15.95 10.98
N ALA A 244 -11.36 15.28 11.25
CA ALA A 244 -11.73 14.05 10.55
C ALA A 244 -11.86 14.22 9.02
N ASN A 245 -12.16 15.45 8.56
CA ASN A 245 -12.28 15.75 7.12
C ASN A 245 -10.95 15.66 6.36
N THR A 246 -9.82 15.60 7.06
CA THR A 246 -8.53 15.34 6.40
C THR A 246 -8.37 13.89 5.98
N GLY A 247 -9.10 12.96 6.59
CA GLY A 247 -8.97 11.52 6.38
C GLY A 247 -7.75 10.90 7.06
N LYS A 248 -6.90 11.71 7.69
CA LYS A 248 -5.64 11.28 8.32
C LYS A 248 -5.64 11.62 9.81
N TYR A 249 -4.59 11.20 10.50
CA TYR A 249 -4.35 11.56 11.89
C TYR A 249 -3.09 12.41 11.99
N PRO A 250 -3.02 13.37 12.94
CA PRO A 250 -1.77 14.07 13.21
C PRO A 250 -0.72 13.12 13.82
N VAL A 251 0.54 13.53 13.80
CA VAL A 251 1.59 12.80 14.53
C VAL A 251 1.60 13.15 16.02
N THR A 252 1.11 14.32 16.38
CA THR A 252 0.94 14.74 17.78
C THR A 252 -0.24 13.99 18.40
N PRO A 253 -0.08 13.41 19.60
CA PRO A 253 -1.18 12.69 20.26
C PRO A 253 -2.43 13.57 20.42
N LEU A 254 -3.57 13.00 20.04
CA LEU A 254 -4.86 13.64 20.23
C LEU A 254 -5.24 13.66 21.72
N ALA A 255 -6.04 14.65 22.12
CA ALA A 255 -6.55 14.73 23.50
C ALA A 255 -7.37 13.46 23.83
N PRO A 256 -7.30 12.96 25.09
CA PRO A 256 -8.00 11.73 25.48
C PRO A 256 -9.51 11.74 25.22
N GLY A 257 -10.14 12.90 25.24
CA GLY A 257 -11.57 13.05 24.95
C GLY A 257 -11.92 13.06 23.46
N ASN A 258 -10.92 13.08 22.57
CA ASN A 258 -11.18 13.04 21.13
C ASN A 258 -11.59 11.62 20.72
N PRO A 259 -12.72 11.45 20.00
CA PRO A 259 -13.19 10.12 19.60
C PRO A 259 -12.22 9.36 18.68
N ARG A 260 -11.26 10.06 18.05
CA ARG A 260 -10.25 9.45 17.18
C ARG A 260 -8.95 9.08 17.91
N ALA A 261 -8.82 9.44 19.19
CA ALA A 261 -7.58 9.26 19.95
C ALA A 261 -7.17 7.78 20.10
N ALA A 262 -8.13 6.89 20.36
CA ALA A 262 -7.88 5.47 20.52
C ALA A 262 -7.32 4.82 19.25
N GLN A 263 -7.86 5.19 18.09
CA GLN A 263 -7.38 4.68 16.80
C GLN A 263 -6.01 5.21 16.45
N GLN A 264 -5.75 6.50 16.70
CA GLN A 264 -4.43 7.07 16.53
C GLN A 264 -3.38 6.32 17.38
N ALA A 265 -3.68 6.09 18.66
CA ALA A 265 -2.79 5.37 19.56
C ALA A 265 -2.53 3.93 19.10
N MET A 266 -3.56 3.26 18.60
CA MET A 266 -3.43 1.92 18.02
C MET A 266 -2.46 1.92 16.83
N LEU A 267 -2.59 2.90 15.92
CA LEU A 267 -1.70 3.01 14.76
C LEU A 267 -0.26 3.32 15.18
N MET A 268 -0.07 4.20 16.14
CA MET A 268 1.27 4.55 16.63
C MET A 268 1.97 3.38 17.33
N ASN A 269 1.21 2.41 17.84
CA ASN A 269 1.72 1.23 18.52
C ASN A 269 1.90 0.02 17.59
N GLN A 270 1.64 0.15 16.30
CA GLN A 270 1.88 -0.93 15.35
C GLN A 270 3.38 -1.24 15.25
N PRO A 271 3.75 -2.51 15.00
CA PRO A 271 5.14 -2.88 14.80
C PRO A 271 5.76 -2.07 13.64
N PRO A 272 7.00 -1.58 13.78
CA PRO A 272 7.65 -0.88 12.70
C PRO A 272 7.92 -1.81 11.53
N LEU A 273 7.74 -1.28 10.30
CA LEU A 273 8.15 -1.99 9.09
C LEU A 273 9.68 -1.99 8.98
N ASN A 274 10.22 -3.09 8.46
CA ASN A 274 11.62 -3.13 8.06
C ASN A 274 11.78 -2.40 6.71
N TYR A 275 12.00 -1.10 6.76
CA TYR A 275 12.11 -0.27 5.55
C TYR A 275 13.35 -0.60 4.73
N ARG A 276 14.44 -1.01 5.37
CA ARG A 276 15.64 -1.45 4.65
C ARG A 276 15.33 -2.63 3.74
N LEU A 277 14.56 -3.58 4.24
CA LEU A 277 14.13 -4.75 3.45
C LEU A 277 13.19 -4.33 2.32
N ILE A 278 12.23 -3.44 2.59
CA ILE A 278 11.33 -2.91 1.57
C ILE A 278 12.11 -2.29 0.42
N LEU A 279 13.06 -1.43 0.73
CA LEU A 279 13.88 -0.74 -0.27
C LEU A 279 14.72 -1.71 -1.09
N LYS A 280 15.29 -2.73 -0.43
CA LYS A 280 16.11 -3.75 -1.11
C LYS A 280 15.31 -4.57 -2.13
N ARG A 281 14.10 -5.00 -1.75
CA ARG A 281 13.31 -5.94 -2.55
C ARG A 281 12.10 -5.32 -3.23
N GLN A 282 12.06 -4.00 -3.32
CA GLN A 282 10.94 -3.28 -3.95
C GLN A 282 10.62 -3.81 -5.34
N ARG A 283 11.62 -3.91 -6.20
CA ARG A 283 11.44 -4.37 -7.57
C ARG A 283 11.04 -5.83 -7.65
N LEU A 284 11.61 -6.66 -6.80
CA LEU A 284 11.23 -8.08 -6.72
C LEU A 284 9.75 -8.22 -6.36
N VAL A 285 9.30 -7.58 -5.30
CA VAL A 285 7.92 -7.69 -4.82
C VAL A 285 6.93 -7.16 -5.86
N GLN A 286 7.22 -6.02 -6.47
CA GLN A 286 6.36 -5.44 -7.52
C GLN A 286 6.22 -6.37 -8.72
N ARG A 287 7.34 -6.87 -9.23
CA ARG A 287 7.36 -7.76 -10.40
C ARG A 287 6.77 -9.13 -10.09
N MET A 288 7.04 -9.66 -8.90
CA MET A 288 6.47 -10.94 -8.50
C MET A 288 4.94 -10.85 -8.40
N PHE A 289 4.42 -9.79 -7.78
CA PHE A 289 2.97 -9.60 -7.68
C PHE A 289 2.33 -9.52 -9.06
N ASP A 290 2.88 -8.72 -9.95
CA ASP A 290 2.31 -8.57 -11.30
C ASP A 290 2.41 -9.85 -12.11
N THR A 291 3.54 -10.56 -12.04
CA THR A 291 3.73 -11.82 -12.79
C THR A 291 2.82 -12.92 -12.25
N ALA A 292 2.71 -13.03 -10.94
CA ALA A 292 1.90 -14.08 -10.30
C ALA A 292 0.40 -13.79 -10.35
N ILE A 293 0.01 -12.53 -10.24
CA ILE A 293 -1.39 -12.12 -10.01
C ILE A 293 -1.92 -11.23 -11.13
N SER A 294 -1.38 -10.02 -11.29
CA SER A 294 -1.95 -9.01 -12.19
C SER A 294 -2.05 -9.48 -13.63
N PHE A 295 -0.97 -10.03 -14.17
CA PHE A 295 -0.89 -10.43 -15.59
C PHE A 295 -1.60 -11.76 -15.89
N ARG A 296 -1.90 -12.54 -14.87
CA ARG A 296 -2.47 -13.88 -15.02
C ARG A 296 -3.73 -14.06 -14.17
N LEU A 297 -4.41 -12.97 -13.86
CA LEU A 297 -5.54 -13.00 -12.92
C LEU A 297 -6.65 -13.94 -13.40
N ALA A 298 -7.02 -13.88 -14.67
CA ALA A 298 -8.08 -14.75 -15.21
C ALA A 298 -7.74 -16.22 -15.07
N GLN A 299 -6.52 -16.62 -15.44
CA GLN A 299 -6.04 -17.98 -15.34
C GLN A 299 -5.94 -18.43 -13.88
N LEU A 300 -5.45 -17.58 -13.01
CA LEU A 300 -5.37 -17.88 -11.57
C LEU A 300 -6.75 -18.07 -10.95
N LYS A 301 -7.70 -17.23 -11.29
CA LYS A 301 -9.08 -17.34 -10.83
C LYS A 301 -9.74 -18.65 -11.31
N ASP A 302 -9.52 -19.02 -12.56
CA ASP A 302 -10.04 -20.26 -13.12
C ASP A 302 -9.48 -21.48 -12.41
N ALA A 303 -8.17 -21.49 -12.12
CA ALA A 303 -7.53 -22.58 -11.39
C ALA A 303 -8.09 -22.70 -9.97
N TRP A 304 -8.26 -21.57 -9.26
CA TRP A 304 -8.86 -21.57 -7.93
C TRP A 304 -10.30 -22.04 -7.94
N ARG A 305 -11.09 -21.64 -8.94
CA ARG A 305 -12.47 -22.09 -9.08
C ARG A 305 -12.54 -23.61 -9.24
N ALA A 306 -11.67 -24.15 -10.08
CA ALA A 306 -11.59 -25.60 -10.30
C ALA A 306 -11.19 -26.35 -9.02
N LEU A 307 -10.22 -25.82 -8.28
CA LEU A 307 -9.79 -26.40 -7.01
C LEU A 307 -10.90 -26.38 -5.95
N HIS A 308 -11.54 -25.23 -5.76
CA HIS A 308 -12.62 -25.10 -4.78
C HIS A 308 -13.79 -26.03 -5.12
N SER A 309 -14.16 -26.14 -6.37
CA SER A 309 -15.21 -27.07 -6.82
C SER A 309 -14.87 -28.52 -6.50
N ALA A 310 -13.61 -28.91 -6.73
CA ALA A 310 -13.16 -30.28 -6.44
C ALA A 310 -13.14 -30.55 -4.93
N GLU A 311 -12.69 -29.60 -4.12
CA GLU A 311 -12.68 -29.73 -2.66
C GLU A 311 -14.09 -29.87 -2.08
N VAL A 312 -15.07 -29.14 -2.62
CA VAL A 312 -16.48 -29.28 -2.24
C VAL A 312 -17.02 -30.65 -2.63
N ARG A 313 -16.81 -31.06 -3.87
CA ARG A 313 -17.30 -32.34 -4.41
C ARG A 313 -16.72 -33.53 -3.63
N LEU A 314 -15.42 -33.51 -3.35
CA LEU A 314 -14.70 -34.57 -2.65
C LEU A 314 -14.83 -34.49 -1.14
N LYS A 315 -15.37 -33.40 -0.61
CA LYS A 315 -15.55 -33.12 0.82
C LYS A 315 -14.24 -33.23 1.61
N ARG A 316 -13.14 -32.81 0.99
CA ARG A 316 -11.83 -32.79 1.63
C ARG A 316 -10.92 -31.72 1.00
N PRO A 317 -9.95 -31.17 1.73
CA PRO A 317 -8.95 -30.30 1.16
C PRO A 317 -8.01 -31.09 0.23
N LEU A 318 -7.44 -30.38 -0.73
CA LEU A 318 -6.45 -30.91 -1.69
C LEU A 318 -5.14 -30.13 -1.55
N PRO A 319 -4.39 -30.35 -0.47
CA PRO A 319 -3.25 -29.48 -0.12
C PRO A 319 -2.13 -29.50 -1.15
N GLU A 320 -1.89 -30.65 -1.81
CA GLU A 320 -0.86 -30.78 -2.84
C GLU A 320 -1.16 -29.91 -4.06
N ILE A 321 -2.43 -29.90 -4.50
CA ILE A 321 -2.86 -29.09 -5.63
C ILE A 321 -2.88 -27.62 -5.24
N ARG A 322 -3.38 -27.31 -4.03
CA ARG A 322 -3.38 -25.96 -3.48
C ARG A 322 -1.96 -25.38 -3.44
N ALA A 323 -0.97 -26.16 -3.07
CA ALA A 323 0.42 -25.74 -3.04
C ALA A 323 0.95 -25.30 -4.41
N LEU A 324 0.48 -25.89 -5.50
CA LEU A 324 0.83 -25.47 -6.85
C LEU A 324 0.35 -24.06 -7.20
N LEU A 325 -0.72 -23.59 -6.55
CA LEU A 325 -1.31 -22.27 -6.78
C LEU A 325 -0.83 -21.20 -5.79
N THR A 326 -0.09 -21.58 -4.74
CA THR A 326 0.30 -20.67 -3.66
C THR A 326 1.80 -20.45 -3.52
N ARG A 327 2.62 -21.15 -4.29
CA ARG A 327 4.07 -21.01 -4.27
C ARG A 327 4.54 -19.94 -5.22
N VAL A 328 5.69 -19.34 -4.89
CA VAL A 328 6.42 -18.43 -5.78
C VAL A 328 7.83 -18.97 -6.05
N PRO A 329 8.42 -18.67 -7.23
CA PRO A 329 9.71 -19.24 -7.64
C PRO A 329 10.93 -18.52 -7.05
N VAL A 330 10.76 -17.85 -5.94
CA VAL A 330 11.84 -17.18 -5.19
C VAL A 330 11.73 -17.62 -3.74
N ASP A 331 12.79 -18.18 -3.19
CA ASP A 331 12.80 -18.65 -1.81
C ASP A 331 13.04 -17.50 -0.82
N PRO A 332 12.78 -17.73 0.49
CA PRO A 332 12.97 -16.69 1.49
C PRO A 332 14.40 -16.14 1.54
N ALA A 333 15.41 -16.98 1.40
CA ALA A 333 16.81 -16.57 1.45
C ALA A 333 17.14 -15.62 0.31
N SER A 334 16.72 -15.94 -0.92
CA SER A 334 16.94 -15.10 -2.08
C SER A 334 16.19 -13.76 -1.97
N SER A 335 15.04 -13.74 -1.33
CA SER A 335 14.23 -12.52 -1.14
C SER A 335 14.91 -11.48 -0.26
N GLU A 336 15.96 -11.85 0.46
CA GLU A 336 16.73 -10.99 1.34
C GLU A 336 18.20 -10.84 0.93
N ASP A 337 18.62 -11.51 -0.15
CA ASP A 337 19.99 -11.49 -0.64
C ASP A 337 20.28 -10.19 -1.42
N GLU A 338 21.04 -9.30 -0.80
CA GLU A 338 21.35 -7.97 -1.36
C GLU A 338 22.00 -8.05 -2.74
N ALA A 339 22.96 -8.96 -2.93
CA ALA A 339 23.68 -9.07 -4.20
C ALA A 339 22.76 -9.53 -5.32
N TRP A 340 21.89 -10.50 -5.04
CA TRP A 340 20.94 -10.99 -6.02
C TRP A 340 19.86 -9.93 -6.31
N LEU A 341 19.33 -9.27 -5.29
CA LEU A 341 18.31 -8.23 -5.44
C LEU A 341 18.81 -7.02 -6.23
N ALA A 342 20.08 -6.66 -6.06
CA ALA A 342 20.69 -5.56 -6.80
C ALA A 342 20.72 -5.80 -8.31
N GLN A 343 20.70 -7.04 -8.76
CA GLN A 343 20.67 -7.38 -10.19
C GLN A 343 19.36 -6.93 -10.86
N PHE A 344 18.28 -6.73 -10.10
CA PHE A 344 17.03 -6.22 -10.64
C PHE A 344 17.11 -4.76 -11.10
N ASP A 345 18.17 -4.05 -10.77
CA ASP A 345 18.47 -2.73 -11.35
C ASP A 345 18.83 -2.84 -12.83
N ASN A 346 19.30 -3.99 -13.28
CA ASN A 346 19.52 -4.28 -14.68
C ASN A 346 18.22 -4.74 -15.33
N LYS A 347 17.74 -3.97 -16.30
CA LYS A 347 16.46 -4.23 -16.97
C LYS A 347 16.44 -5.60 -17.65
N SER A 348 17.52 -5.98 -18.32
CA SER A 348 17.61 -7.29 -19.00
C SER A 348 17.50 -8.46 -18.04
N PHE A 349 18.17 -8.36 -16.89
CA PHE A 349 18.08 -9.37 -15.84
C PHE A 349 16.65 -9.49 -15.32
N ALA A 350 16.02 -8.35 -15.00
CA ALA A 350 14.67 -8.31 -14.49
C ALA A 350 13.65 -8.91 -15.48
N GLU A 351 13.76 -8.56 -16.75
CA GLU A 351 12.89 -9.10 -17.81
C GLU A 351 13.06 -10.61 -17.98
N GLN A 352 14.30 -11.10 -17.94
CA GLN A 352 14.59 -12.53 -18.02
C GLN A 352 13.98 -13.28 -16.83
N GLN A 353 14.12 -12.77 -15.62
CA GLN A 353 13.52 -13.36 -14.43
C GLN A 353 12.00 -13.42 -14.55
N MET A 354 11.37 -12.35 -15.02
CA MET A 354 9.92 -12.32 -15.19
C MET A 354 9.44 -13.35 -16.22
N MET A 355 10.18 -13.56 -17.31
CA MET A 355 9.87 -14.60 -18.29
C MET A 355 9.95 -15.99 -17.68
N GLU A 356 11.00 -16.27 -16.90
CA GLU A 356 11.15 -17.54 -16.19
C GLU A 356 10.01 -17.76 -15.19
N TRP A 357 9.62 -16.72 -14.45
CA TRP A 357 8.51 -16.81 -13.51
C TRP A 357 7.17 -17.04 -14.20
N GLN A 358 6.92 -16.40 -15.34
CA GLN A 358 5.70 -16.60 -16.11
C GLN A 358 5.57 -18.07 -16.54
N LEU A 359 6.65 -18.69 -17.03
CA LEU A 359 6.66 -20.10 -17.37
C LEU A 359 6.44 -20.98 -16.16
N TRP A 360 7.05 -20.64 -15.03
CA TRP A 360 6.91 -21.38 -13.79
C TRP A 360 5.45 -21.36 -13.31
N PHE A 361 4.80 -20.20 -13.27
CA PHE A 361 3.39 -20.09 -12.88
C PHE A 361 2.47 -20.82 -13.88
N LEU A 362 2.73 -20.68 -15.16
CA LEU A 362 1.98 -21.38 -16.20
C LEU A 362 2.05 -22.90 -16.01
N ASN A 363 3.24 -23.44 -15.79
CA ASN A 363 3.46 -24.87 -15.61
C ASN A 363 2.77 -25.38 -14.34
N ASN A 364 2.87 -24.66 -13.24
CA ASN A 364 2.20 -25.05 -11.99
C ASN A 364 0.68 -25.02 -12.10
N GLN A 365 0.14 -24.02 -12.76
CA GLN A 365 -1.31 -23.94 -12.99
C GLN A 365 -1.82 -25.06 -13.90
N ARG A 366 -1.09 -25.37 -14.96
CA ARG A 366 -1.41 -26.50 -15.83
C ARG A 366 -1.37 -27.82 -15.08
N GLN A 367 -0.35 -28.03 -14.28
CA GLN A 367 -0.20 -29.23 -13.46
C GLN A 367 -1.37 -29.35 -12.46
N ALA A 368 -1.77 -28.24 -11.84
CA ALA A 368 -2.93 -28.21 -10.94
C ALA A 368 -4.21 -28.62 -11.67
N ILE A 369 -4.47 -28.05 -12.82
CA ILE A 369 -5.67 -28.38 -13.65
C ILE A 369 -5.66 -29.85 -14.05
N THR A 370 -4.51 -30.35 -14.51
CA THR A 370 -4.36 -31.78 -14.91
C THR A 370 -4.69 -32.70 -13.73
N LYS A 371 -4.15 -32.41 -12.54
CA LYS A 371 -4.42 -33.22 -11.34
C LYS A 371 -5.91 -33.16 -10.94
N LEU A 372 -6.55 -31.99 -11.08
CA LEU A 372 -7.97 -31.83 -10.78
C LEU A 372 -8.85 -32.61 -11.76
N GLU A 373 -8.49 -32.68 -13.05
CA GLU A 373 -9.19 -33.47 -14.05
C GLU A 373 -9.09 -34.95 -13.77
N GLU A 374 -7.95 -35.43 -13.27
CA GLU A 374 -7.78 -36.83 -12.86
C GLU A 374 -8.70 -37.25 -11.70
N LEU A 375 -9.19 -36.27 -10.94
CA LEU A 375 -10.07 -36.50 -9.79
C LEU A 375 -11.56 -36.42 -10.15
N LYS A 376 -11.91 -36.18 -11.40
CA LYS A 376 -13.27 -36.22 -11.87
C LYS A 376 -13.75 -37.71 -12.07
#